data_05d2ed4cfab5ac8f071620d06527203b
#
_entry.id   05d2ed4cfab5ac8f071620d06527203b
#
_cell.length_a   1.000
_cell.length_b   1.000
_cell.length_c   1.000
_cell.angle_alpha   90.00
_cell.angle_beta   90.00
_cell.angle_gamma   90.00
#
_symmetry.space_group_name_H-M   'P 1'
#
loop_
_entity.id
_entity.type
_entity.pdbx_description
1 polymer ?
#
loop_
_entity_poly.entity_id
_entity_poly.type
_entity_poly.pdbx_seq_one_letter_code
_entity_poly.pdbx_strand_id
1 'polypeptide(L)'
;MSSSHCLDNSSISSCEETNSGILFGIQQGGIYNDLRDESIKRLLEIDFQGYAVGGLAVGEPQAEMFKVLDSTACKFPNNKPRYLMGVGKPDDIVGAVLRGIDMFDCVLPTRSGRTGQALTRRGPINIKNSKHKKDASPLDLDCNCYTCLNYSRSYLHHVFKSKEIISAILLTWHNLYYYQELMNDIRNA
;
A
#
# COMPACT_ATOMS: atom_id res chain seq x y z
N MET A 1 4.74 -40.24 -57.25
CA MET A 1 3.85 -40.62 -56.14
C MET A 1 4.17 -39.68 -55.01
N SER A 2 3.44 -38.61 -54.94
CA SER A 2 3.58 -37.54 -53.92
C SER A 2 2.48 -37.71 -52.89
N SER A 3 2.82 -37.95 -51.64
CA SER A 3 1.87 -37.92 -50.55
C SER A 3 2.04 -36.61 -49.77
N SER A 4 1.09 -35.72 -49.98
CA SER A 4 0.90 -34.51 -49.22
C SER A 4 0.40 -34.85 -47.81
N HIS A 5 1.19 -34.57 -46.81
CA HIS A 5 0.71 -34.55 -45.43
C HIS A 5 0.04 -33.22 -45.15
N CYS A 6 -1.28 -33.25 -45.03
CA CYS A 6 -2.06 -32.20 -44.41
C CYS A 6 -1.70 -32.19 -42.90
N LEU A 7 -1.14 -31.08 -42.43
CA LEU A 7 -1.03 -30.83 -41.02
C LEU A 7 -2.40 -30.36 -40.48
N ASP A 8 -2.99 -31.17 -39.61
CA ASP A 8 -4.21 -30.87 -38.92
C ASP A 8 -4.05 -29.62 -38.03
N ASN A 9 -4.84 -28.59 -38.35
CA ASN A 9 -4.95 -27.33 -37.60
C ASN A 9 -5.84 -27.43 -36.32
N SER A 10 -5.89 -28.58 -35.65
CA SER A 10 -6.78 -28.82 -34.53
C SER A 10 -6.14 -28.72 -33.12
N SER A 11 -4.92 -28.17 -33.03
CA SER A 11 -4.22 -28.08 -31.72
C SER A 11 -3.82 -26.66 -31.28
N ILE A 12 -4.49 -25.61 -31.80
CA ILE A 12 -4.28 -24.23 -31.37
C ILE A 12 -5.59 -23.66 -30.79
N SER A 13 -6.18 -24.35 -29.81
CA SER A 13 -7.36 -23.84 -29.11
C SER A 13 -7.34 -24.00 -27.57
N SER A 14 -6.15 -24.03 -26.93
CA SER A 14 -6.05 -24.15 -25.49
C SER A 14 -5.03 -23.22 -24.82
N CYS A 15 -4.77 -22.06 -25.41
CA CYS A 15 -3.91 -21.03 -24.81
C CYS A 15 -4.57 -19.64 -24.77
N GLU A 16 -5.87 -19.58 -24.56
CA GLU A 16 -6.59 -18.33 -24.26
C GLU A 16 -7.27 -18.38 -22.88
N GLU A 17 -6.56 -18.82 -21.85
CA GLU A 17 -6.73 -18.19 -20.54
C GLU A 17 -5.88 -16.90 -20.58
N THR A 18 -6.41 -15.87 -21.24
CA THR A 18 -5.95 -14.51 -21.06
C THR A 18 -6.09 -14.23 -19.57
N ASN A 19 -4.96 -14.12 -18.89
CA ASN A 19 -4.84 -13.62 -17.53
C ASN A 19 -5.26 -12.15 -17.58
N SER A 20 -6.57 -11.90 -17.78
CA SER A 20 -7.13 -10.57 -17.86
C SER A 20 -7.04 -9.98 -16.45
N GLY A 21 -6.18 -8.97 -16.28
CA GLY A 21 -6.07 -8.23 -15.02
C GLY A 21 -7.45 -7.71 -14.59
N ILE A 22 -7.64 -7.51 -13.30
CA ILE A 22 -8.87 -6.93 -12.72
C ILE A 22 -8.90 -5.45 -13.04
N LEU A 23 -10.03 -4.96 -13.57
CA LEU A 23 -10.23 -3.54 -13.86
C LEU A 23 -10.99 -2.86 -12.72
N PHE A 24 -10.44 -1.77 -12.20
CA PHE A 24 -11.05 -0.95 -11.16
C PHE A 24 -11.68 0.32 -11.74
N GLY A 25 -12.92 0.60 -11.34
CA GLY A 25 -13.57 1.89 -11.55
C GLY A 25 -13.12 2.89 -10.49
N ILE A 26 -12.56 4.05 -10.90
CA ILE A 26 -12.04 5.04 -9.97
C ILE A 26 -13.05 6.17 -9.77
N GLN A 27 -13.65 6.25 -8.57
CA GLN A 27 -14.49 7.35 -8.18
C GLN A 27 -13.69 8.64 -8.05
N GLN A 28 -14.23 9.72 -8.58
CA GLN A 28 -13.71 11.08 -8.49
C GLN A 28 -14.77 12.02 -7.89
N GLY A 29 -14.38 13.26 -7.57
CA GLY A 29 -15.31 14.29 -7.07
C GLY A 29 -14.74 15.15 -5.94
N GLY A 30 -13.42 15.04 -5.64
CA GLY A 30 -12.76 15.81 -4.57
C GLY A 30 -13.45 15.59 -3.22
N ILE A 31 -13.79 16.67 -2.51
CA ILE A 31 -14.51 16.64 -1.23
C ILE A 31 -16.03 16.85 -1.39
N TYR A 32 -16.56 16.92 -2.62
CA TYR A 32 -17.96 17.23 -2.92
C TYR A 32 -18.78 15.95 -3.03
N ASN A 33 -19.71 15.74 -2.09
CA ASN A 33 -20.49 14.51 -1.99
C ASN A 33 -21.41 14.29 -3.21
N ASP A 34 -22.01 15.34 -3.75
CA ASP A 34 -22.89 15.30 -4.93
C ASP A 34 -22.13 14.78 -6.17
N LEU A 35 -20.92 15.29 -6.40
CA LEU A 35 -20.08 14.84 -7.51
C LEU A 35 -19.61 13.39 -7.31
N ARG A 36 -19.30 13.00 -6.06
CA ARG A 36 -18.94 11.64 -5.74
C ARG A 36 -20.10 10.67 -5.94
N ASP A 37 -21.30 11.09 -5.58
CA ASP A 37 -22.51 10.30 -5.77
C ASP A 37 -22.83 10.08 -7.23
N GLU A 38 -22.71 11.11 -8.05
CA GLU A 38 -22.85 10.98 -9.50
C GLU A 38 -21.78 10.05 -10.09
N SER A 39 -20.53 10.20 -9.66
CA SER A 39 -19.43 9.35 -10.10
C SER A 39 -19.67 7.87 -9.74
N ILE A 40 -20.06 7.56 -8.51
CA ILE A 40 -20.37 6.18 -8.09
C ILE A 40 -21.51 5.61 -8.93
N LYS A 41 -22.62 6.35 -9.09
CA LYS A 41 -23.76 5.87 -9.85
C LYS A 41 -23.36 5.43 -11.26
N ARG A 42 -22.59 6.26 -11.98
CA ARG A 42 -22.12 5.95 -13.33
C ARG A 42 -21.14 4.76 -13.36
N LEU A 43 -20.26 4.64 -12.37
CA LEU A 43 -19.33 3.51 -12.29
C LEU A 43 -20.04 2.19 -12.00
N LEU A 44 -21.10 2.20 -11.19
CA LEU A 44 -21.89 1.01 -10.89
C LEU A 44 -22.68 0.51 -12.11
N GLU A 45 -23.09 1.40 -13.02
CA GLU A 45 -23.73 1.02 -14.29
C GLU A 45 -22.80 0.23 -15.22
N ILE A 46 -21.47 0.43 -15.11
CA ILE A 46 -20.45 -0.30 -15.89
C ILE A 46 -20.10 -1.66 -15.27
N ASP A 47 -20.28 -1.79 -13.97
CA ASP A 47 -20.04 -3.01 -13.18
C ASP A 47 -18.58 -3.52 -13.19
N PHE A 48 -17.64 -2.72 -12.72
CA PHE A 48 -16.23 -3.08 -12.57
C PHE A 48 -16.01 -4.22 -11.56
N GLN A 49 -14.87 -4.95 -11.71
CA GLN A 49 -14.48 -6.00 -10.77
C GLN A 49 -14.00 -5.47 -9.41
N GLY A 50 -13.63 -4.20 -9.31
CA GLY A 50 -13.28 -3.50 -8.09
C GLY A 50 -13.52 -2.00 -8.21
N TYR A 51 -13.48 -1.29 -7.09
CA TYR A 51 -13.68 0.15 -7.06
C TYR A 51 -12.58 0.84 -6.27
N ALA A 52 -12.15 2.00 -6.76
CA ALA A 52 -11.15 2.82 -6.08
C ALA A 52 -11.73 4.19 -5.72
N VAL A 53 -11.27 4.75 -4.61
CA VAL A 53 -11.52 6.13 -4.21
C VAL A 53 -10.32 6.97 -4.62
N GLY A 54 -10.49 7.78 -5.66
CA GLY A 54 -9.49 8.72 -6.14
C GLY A 54 -9.73 10.14 -5.65
N GLY A 55 -8.80 11.06 -5.96
CA GLY A 55 -8.93 12.49 -5.65
C GLY A 55 -8.92 12.82 -4.15
N LEU A 56 -8.28 11.97 -3.35
CA LEU A 56 -7.93 12.19 -1.94
C LEU A 56 -6.42 12.08 -1.75
N ALA A 57 -5.91 12.42 -0.54
CA ALA A 57 -4.48 12.45 -0.21
C ALA A 57 -3.65 13.44 -1.07
N VAL A 58 -4.29 14.53 -1.52
CA VAL A 58 -3.67 15.59 -2.33
C VAL A 58 -3.48 16.91 -1.58
N GLY A 59 -3.66 16.89 -0.25
CA GLY A 59 -3.43 18.05 0.63
C GLY A 59 -4.56 18.36 1.61
N GLU A 60 -5.69 17.66 1.52
CA GLU A 60 -6.79 17.79 2.49
C GLU A 60 -6.38 17.23 3.87
N PRO A 61 -6.94 17.78 4.98
CA PRO A 61 -6.78 17.21 6.32
C PRO A 61 -7.38 15.80 6.42
N GLN A 62 -6.79 14.95 7.28
CA GLN A 62 -7.28 13.59 7.57
C GLN A 62 -8.80 13.56 7.88
N ALA A 63 -9.28 14.54 8.66
CA ALA A 63 -10.70 14.61 9.01
C ALA A 63 -11.63 14.77 7.79
N GLU A 64 -11.21 15.53 6.79
CA GLU A 64 -11.98 15.67 5.54
C GLU A 64 -11.94 14.39 4.70
N MET A 65 -10.79 13.74 4.61
CA MET A 65 -10.67 12.43 3.97
C MET A 65 -11.63 11.40 4.63
N PHE A 66 -11.66 11.34 5.96
CA PHE A 66 -12.55 10.42 6.67
C PHE A 66 -14.04 10.75 6.48
N LYS A 67 -14.43 12.03 6.44
CA LYS A 67 -15.82 12.41 6.10
C LYS A 67 -16.22 11.93 4.72
N VAL A 68 -15.32 12.03 3.74
CA VAL A 68 -15.58 11.51 2.40
C VAL A 68 -15.74 10.01 2.43
N LEU A 69 -14.87 9.28 3.13
CA LEU A 69 -14.96 7.83 3.25
C LEU A 69 -16.24 7.38 3.95
N ASP A 70 -16.67 8.07 5.02
CA ASP A 70 -17.92 7.80 5.73
C ASP A 70 -19.14 7.89 4.79
N SER A 71 -19.13 8.82 3.86
CA SER A 71 -20.23 9.02 2.89
C SER A 71 -20.13 8.15 1.63
N THR A 72 -18.95 7.61 1.32
CA THR A 72 -18.63 6.99 0.03
C THR A 72 -18.45 5.48 0.11
N ALA A 73 -17.68 4.97 1.09
CA ALA A 73 -17.27 3.59 1.11
C ALA A 73 -18.46 2.60 1.22
N CYS A 74 -19.51 2.99 1.94
CA CYS A 74 -20.73 2.18 2.08
C CYS A 74 -21.56 2.06 0.79
N LYS A 75 -21.30 2.89 -0.21
CA LYS A 75 -22.02 2.88 -1.50
C LYS A 75 -21.43 1.91 -2.51
N PHE A 76 -20.21 1.45 -2.29
CA PHE A 76 -19.61 0.40 -3.12
C PHE A 76 -20.16 -0.99 -2.75
N PRO A 77 -20.23 -1.93 -3.72
CA PRO A 77 -20.64 -3.29 -3.46
C PRO A 77 -19.76 -3.98 -2.41
N ASN A 78 -20.37 -4.71 -1.47
CA ASN A 78 -19.65 -5.38 -0.38
C ASN A 78 -18.82 -6.59 -0.85
N ASN A 79 -19.15 -7.15 -2.01
CA ASN A 79 -18.49 -8.31 -2.60
C ASN A 79 -17.35 -7.95 -3.58
N LYS A 80 -16.99 -6.67 -3.67
CA LYS A 80 -15.93 -6.19 -4.56
C LYS A 80 -14.86 -5.43 -3.77
N PRO A 81 -13.57 -5.58 -4.11
CA PRO A 81 -12.49 -4.89 -3.40
C PRO A 81 -12.59 -3.38 -3.56
N ARG A 82 -12.29 -2.68 -2.47
CA ARG A 82 -12.31 -1.22 -2.35
C ARG A 82 -10.91 -0.70 -2.11
N TYR A 83 -10.44 0.15 -2.97
CA TYR A 83 -9.07 0.62 -2.99
C TYR A 83 -9.01 2.12 -2.72
N LEU A 84 -8.27 2.55 -1.69
CA LEU A 84 -7.99 3.95 -1.40
C LEU A 84 -6.60 4.30 -1.91
N MET A 85 -6.54 5.13 -2.94
CA MET A 85 -5.31 5.46 -3.66
C MET A 85 -4.44 6.47 -2.92
N GLY A 86 -3.12 6.21 -2.85
CA GLY A 86 -2.11 7.17 -2.37
C GLY A 86 -2.09 7.40 -0.86
N VAL A 87 -2.87 6.66 -0.08
CA VAL A 87 -2.95 6.80 1.38
C VAL A 87 -2.09 5.77 2.07
N GLY A 88 -1.28 6.20 3.06
CA GLY A 88 -0.33 5.29 3.67
C GLY A 88 0.23 5.67 5.03
N LYS A 89 -0.25 6.70 5.71
CA LYS A 89 0.07 6.83 7.14
C LYS A 89 -0.62 5.69 7.90
N PRO A 90 0.03 5.08 8.90
CA PRO A 90 -0.55 3.96 9.64
C PRO A 90 -1.93 4.25 10.24
N ASP A 91 -2.13 5.43 10.80
CA ASP A 91 -3.40 5.90 11.37
C ASP A 91 -4.47 6.12 10.29
N ASP A 92 -4.08 6.62 9.12
CA ASP A 92 -4.98 6.77 7.96
C ASP A 92 -5.45 5.39 7.44
N ILE A 93 -4.54 4.41 7.37
CA ILE A 93 -4.87 3.03 6.96
C ILE A 93 -5.88 2.42 7.92
N VAL A 94 -5.61 2.45 9.23
CA VAL A 94 -6.53 1.90 10.25
C VAL A 94 -7.90 2.59 10.15
N GLY A 95 -7.91 3.93 10.09
CA GLY A 95 -9.15 4.69 9.97
C GLY A 95 -9.94 4.41 8.70
N ALA A 96 -9.26 4.14 7.59
CA ALA A 96 -9.90 3.81 6.31
C ALA A 96 -10.43 2.35 6.30
N VAL A 97 -9.71 1.39 6.89
CA VAL A 97 -10.20 0.00 7.02
C VAL A 97 -11.46 -0.05 7.87
N LEU A 98 -11.53 0.69 8.99
CA LEU A 98 -12.74 0.82 9.80
C LEU A 98 -13.95 1.36 9.00
N ARG A 99 -13.70 2.03 7.87
CA ARG A 99 -14.71 2.53 6.93
C ARG A 99 -14.97 1.64 5.73
N GLY A 100 -14.37 0.45 5.72
CA GLY A 100 -14.59 -0.57 4.70
C GLY A 100 -13.67 -0.47 3.47
N ILE A 101 -12.48 0.08 3.61
CA ILE A 101 -11.44 0.04 2.57
C ILE A 101 -10.55 -1.19 2.76
N ASP A 102 -10.22 -1.87 1.65
CA ASP A 102 -9.50 -3.15 1.64
C ASP A 102 -8.05 -3.02 1.17
N MET A 103 -7.75 -2.05 0.28
CA MET A 103 -6.49 -1.96 -0.43
C MET A 103 -5.91 -0.54 -0.39
N PHE A 104 -4.59 -0.46 -0.37
CA PHE A 104 -3.84 0.80 -0.29
C PHE A 104 -2.57 0.73 -1.14
N ASP A 105 -2.11 1.87 -1.63
CA ASP A 105 -0.76 2.09 -2.11
C ASP A 105 -0.17 3.35 -1.50
N CYS A 106 1.11 3.35 -1.23
CA CYS A 106 1.80 4.58 -0.88
C CYS A 106 3.32 4.48 -1.02
N VAL A 107 3.95 5.63 -1.17
CA VAL A 107 5.42 5.74 -1.22
C VAL A 107 6.03 5.88 0.18
N LEU A 108 5.23 6.02 1.23
CA LEU A 108 5.70 6.40 2.56
C LEU A 108 6.75 5.43 3.13
N PRO A 109 6.57 4.09 3.13
CA PRO A 109 7.55 3.19 3.71
C PRO A 109 8.92 3.28 3.03
N THR A 110 8.95 3.33 1.70
CA THR A 110 10.19 3.37 0.94
C THR A 110 10.82 4.76 0.95
N ARG A 111 10.02 5.83 0.81
CA ARG A 111 10.50 7.22 0.89
C ARG A 111 11.09 7.50 2.27
N SER A 112 10.39 7.15 3.36
CA SER A 112 10.86 7.34 4.73
C SER A 112 12.15 6.56 4.98
N GLY A 113 12.25 5.32 4.55
CA GLY A 113 13.47 4.52 4.65
C GLY A 113 14.67 5.19 3.98
N ARG A 114 14.52 5.65 2.74
CA ARG A 114 15.58 6.38 2.01
C ARG A 114 15.97 7.70 2.68
N THR A 115 15.06 8.33 3.40
CA THR A 115 15.33 9.60 4.10
C THR A 115 15.74 9.41 5.56
N GLY A 116 15.98 8.18 6.01
CA GLY A 116 16.49 7.88 7.35
C GLY A 116 15.44 7.79 8.44
N GLN A 117 14.17 7.59 8.07
CA GLN A 117 13.07 7.38 9.01
C GLN A 117 12.62 5.92 9.02
N ALA A 118 12.59 5.31 10.20
CA ALA A 118 11.99 4.00 10.45
C ALA A 118 10.64 4.17 11.18
N LEU A 119 9.64 3.41 10.76
CA LEU A 119 8.33 3.37 11.41
C LEU A 119 8.31 2.22 12.42
N THR A 120 7.91 2.50 13.66
CA THR A 120 7.86 1.48 14.71
C THR A 120 6.52 1.51 15.43
N ARG A 121 6.20 0.45 16.18
CA ARG A 121 4.97 0.38 17.00
C ARG A 121 4.90 1.49 18.07
N ARG A 122 6.04 2.10 18.39
CA ARG A 122 6.17 3.20 19.40
C ARG A 122 6.33 4.58 18.74
N GLY A 123 6.08 4.67 17.44
CA GLY A 123 6.21 5.89 16.66
C GLY A 123 7.48 5.93 15.78
N PRO A 124 7.64 6.96 14.96
CA PRO A 124 8.73 7.04 14.00
C PRO A 124 10.08 7.35 14.68
N ILE A 125 11.13 6.66 14.22
CA ILE A 125 12.52 6.88 14.60
C ILE A 125 13.26 7.56 13.44
N ASN A 126 13.92 8.69 13.71
CA ASN A 126 14.83 9.30 12.74
C ASN A 126 16.27 8.88 13.06
N ILE A 127 16.82 8.00 12.24
CA ILE A 127 18.15 7.42 12.47
C ILE A 127 19.28 8.45 12.34
N LYS A 128 19.02 9.62 11.74
CA LYS A 128 20.00 10.73 11.65
C LYS A 128 20.36 11.32 13.00
N ASN A 129 19.48 11.17 13.99
CA ASN A 129 19.65 11.78 15.30
C ASN A 129 20.90 11.21 16.01
N SER A 130 21.75 12.08 16.54
CA SER A 130 23.00 11.72 17.22
C SER A 130 22.82 10.84 18.46
N LYS A 131 21.64 10.84 19.07
CA LYS A 131 21.29 9.92 20.16
C LYS A 131 21.50 8.45 19.81
N HIS A 132 21.40 8.09 18.53
CA HIS A 132 21.55 6.72 18.04
C HIS A 132 23.01 6.31 17.79
N LYS A 133 23.98 7.23 17.91
CA LYS A 133 25.41 6.97 17.62
C LYS A 133 26.00 5.81 18.41
N LYS A 134 25.51 5.57 19.64
CA LYS A 134 25.99 4.52 20.55
C LYS A 134 24.85 3.56 20.97
N ASP A 135 23.71 3.61 20.30
CA ASP A 135 22.53 2.81 20.66
C ASP A 135 22.63 1.42 20.03
N ALA A 136 22.92 0.41 20.86
CA ALA A 136 23.05 -0.98 20.44
C ALA A 136 21.70 -1.69 20.23
N SER A 137 20.57 -1.03 20.55
CA SER A 137 19.23 -1.59 20.38
C SER A 137 18.84 -1.71 18.89
N PRO A 138 17.94 -2.65 18.52
CA PRO A 138 17.32 -2.68 17.19
C PRO A 138 16.41 -1.47 16.97
N LEU A 139 15.93 -1.27 15.74
CA LEU A 139 14.95 -0.20 15.42
C LEU A 139 13.70 -0.35 16.27
N ASP A 140 13.17 -1.55 16.34
CA ASP A 140 11.99 -1.89 17.14
C ASP A 140 12.25 -3.23 17.85
N LEU A 141 12.03 -3.26 19.17
CA LEU A 141 12.24 -4.45 20.01
C LEU A 141 11.21 -5.55 19.74
N ASP A 142 10.04 -5.17 19.26
CA ASP A 142 8.91 -6.06 19.01
C ASP A 142 8.84 -6.47 17.51
N CYS A 143 9.89 -6.18 16.72
CA CYS A 143 9.93 -6.43 15.28
C CYS A 143 10.92 -7.54 14.93
N ASN A 144 10.44 -8.56 14.21
CA ASN A 144 11.22 -9.71 13.76
C ASN A 144 11.76 -9.58 12.33
N CYS A 145 11.78 -8.38 11.74
CA CYS A 145 12.33 -8.20 10.40
C CYS A 145 13.86 -8.43 10.38
N TYR A 146 14.39 -8.74 9.21
CA TYR A 146 15.82 -8.96 9.00
C TYR A 146 16.68 -7.81 9.57
N THR A 147 16.25 -6.56 9.40
CA THR A 147 16.99 -5.39 9.90
C THR A 147 17.06 -5.38 11.43
N CYS A 148 15.94 -5.59 12.12
CA CYS A 148 15.89 -5.56 13.59
C CYS A 148 16.64 -6.73 14.23
N LEU A 149 16.64 -7.90 13.59
CA LEU A 149 17.34 -9.09 14.11
C LEU A 149 18.87 -9.01 13.96
N ASN A 150 19.38 -8.26 12.97
CA ASN A 150 20.78 -8.31 12.61
C ASN A 150 21.55 -7.00 12.81
N TYR A 151 20.86 -5.85 12.96
CA TYR A 151 21.52 -4.54 12.96
C TYR A 151 21.01 -3.65 14.09
N SER A 152 21.95 -2.97 14.75
CA SER A 152 21.66 -1.97 15.77
C SER A 152 21.36 -0.59 15.17
N ARG A 153 20.72 0.26 15.96
CA ARG A 153 20.53 1.68 15.61
C ARG A 153 21.85 2.41 15.40
N SER A 154 22.90 2.06 16.17
CA SER A 154 24.23 2.66 16.01
C SER A 154 24.84 2.31 14.65
N TYR A 155 24.73 1.08 14.20
CA TYR A 155 25.17 0.67 12.87
C TYR A 155 24.41 1.41 11.78
N LEU A 156 23.07 1.40 11.85
CA LEU A 156 22.21 2.09 10.86
C LEU A 156 22.49 3.59 10.83
N HIS A 157 22.71 4.22 12.01
CA HIS A 157 23.12 5.63 12.09
C HIS A 157 24.47 5.87 11.38
N HIS A 158 25.46 5.00 11.61
CA HIS A 158 26.77 5.10 10.99
C HIS A 158 26.69 5.01 9.47
N VAL A 159 26.09 3.94 8.91
CA VAL A 159 26.00 3.74 7.46
C VAL A 159 25.14 4.81 6.78
N PHE A 160 24.12 5.33 7.48
CA PHE A 160 23.33 6.46 6.99
C PHE A 160 24.15 7.74 6.90
N LYS A 161 24.95 8.04 7.94
CA LYS A 161 25.85 9.23 7.95
C LYS A 161 26.97 9.13 6.92
N SER A 162 27.46 7.93 6.65
CA SER A 162 28.45 7.63 5.61
C SER A 162 27.83 7.63 4.19
N LYS A 163 26.52 7.86 4.08
CA LYS A 163 25.77 7.87 2.80
C LYS A 163 25.84 6.53 2.05
N GLU A 164 25.99 5.42 2.78
CA GLU A 164 26.00 4.09 2.20
C GLU A 164 24.58 3.67 1.81
N ILE A 165 24.43 3.10 0.61
CA ILE A 165 23.11 2.67 0.08
C ILE A 165 22.45 1.60 0.95
N ILE A 166 23.25 0.80 1.66
CA ILE A 166 22.75 -0.25 2.57
C ILE A 166 21.81 0.32 3.64
N SER A 167 22.03 1.58 4.07
CA SER A 167 21.14 2.22 5.03
C SER A 167 19.71 2.39 4.49
N ALA A 168 19.58 2.81 3.24
CA ALA A 168 18.29 2.95 2.57
C ALA A 168 17.62 1.58 2.35
N ILE A 169 18.38 0.56 2.00
CA ILE A 169 17.89 -0.80 1.81
C ILE A 169 17.33 -1.35 3.14
N LEU A 170 18.11 -1.32 4.21
CA LEU A 170 17.74 -1.88 5.51
C LEU A 170 16.54 -1.14 6.14
N LEU A 171 16.52 0.20 6.08
CA LEU A 171 15.40 0.98 6.60
C LEU A 171 14.12 0.78 5.78
N THR A 172 14.24 0.66 4.45
CA THR A 172 13.10 0.35 3.58
C THR A 172 12.55 -1.04 3.86
N TRP A 173 13.43 -2.05 4.03
CA TRP A 173 13.02 -3.40 4.38
C TRP A 173 12.23 -3.42 5.69
N HIS A 174 12.75 -2.77 6.73
CA HIS A 174 12.07 -2.65 8.01
C HIS A 174 10.69 -1.99 7.88
N ASN A 175 10.60 -0.87 7.15
CA ASN A 175 9.34 -0.16 6.97
C ASN A 175 8.31 -0.99 6.20
N LEU A 176 8.70 -1.71 5.15
CA LEU A 176 7.80 -2.59 4.41
C LEU A 176 7.30 -3.74 5.30
N TYR A 177 8.19 -4.33 6.10
CA TYR A 177 7.82 -5.36 7.07
C TYR A 177 6.81 -4.82 8.10
N TYR A 178 7.04 -3.62 8.63
CA TYR A 178 6.11 -2.95 9.55
C TYR A 178 4.70 -2.81 8.94
N TYR A 179 4.59 -2.42 7.67
CA TYR A 179 3.28 -2.32 7.01
C TYR A 179 2.62 -3.67 6.81
N GLN A 180 3.37 -4.71 6.48
CA GLN A 180 2.81 -6.06 6.37
C GLN A 180 2.28 -6.56 7.72
N GLU A 181 3.03 -6.34 8.81
CA GLU A 181 2.57 -6.67 10.16
C GLU A 181 1.33 -5.85 10.56
N LEU A 182 1.31 -4.55 10.27
CA LEU A 182 0.13 -3.71 10.51
C LEU A 182 -1.11 -4.28 9.82
N MET A 183 -1.00 -4.65 8.54
CA MET A 183 -2.13 -5.22 7.79
C MET A 183 -2.51 -6.61 8.31
N ASN A 184 -1.56 -7.41 8.78
CA ASN A 184 -1.85 -8.70 9.43
C ASN A 184 -2.58 -8.51 10.77
N ASP A 185 -2.13 -7.57 11.59
CA ASP A 185 -2.77 -7.23 12.87
C ASP A 185 -4.22 -6.77 12.64
N ILE A 186 -4.46 -5.91 11.64
CA ILE A 186 -5.80 -5.45 11.25
C ILE A 186 -6.71 -6.62 10.83
N ARG A 187 -6.19 -7.59 10.06
CA ARG A 187 -6.99 -8.76 9.63
C ARG A 187 -7.33 -9.71 10.77
N ASN A 188 -6.52 -9.72 11.82
CA ASN A 188 -6.70 -10.62 12.98
C ASN A 188 -7.50 -9.98 14.11
N ALA A 189 -7.84 -8.69 14.03
CA ALA A 189 -8.62 -7.96 15.01
C ALA A 189 -10.14 -8.07 14.75
#